data_b587f0c1bcd8033e586846f8ed01703a
#
_entry.id   b587f0c1bcd8033e586846f8ed01703a
#
_cell.length_a   1.000
_cell.length_b   1.000
_cell.length_c   1.000
_cell.angle_alpha   90.00
_cell.angle_beta   90.00
_cell.angle_gamma   90.00
#
_symmetry.space_group_name_H-M   'P 1'
#
loop_
_entity.id
_entity.type
_entity.pdbx_description
1 polymer ?
#
loop_
_entity_poly.entity_id
_entity_poly.type
_entity_poly.pdbx_seq_one_letter_code
_entity_poly.pdbx_strand_id
1 'polypeptide(L)'
;MNIFLSLEGRWPKANLYSQFCYDILYDILPDEDRDVFVDIKLTHHADQQAAGYCRGDDDEVYIQIARNSCDVAYTHDELARNLAHELIHAYQFITNSPKSETEAYGKENILTEKYWGK
;
A
#
# COMPACT_ATOMS: atom_id res chain seq x y z
N MET A 1 8.19 12.63 -9.36
CA MET A 1 8.21 12.39 -7.91
C MET A 1 9.26 11.35 -7.58
N ASN A 2 10.04 11.57 -6.55
CA ASN A 2 11.05 10.62 -6.09
C ASN A 2 10.45 9.82 -4.92
N ILE A 3 10.25 8.53 -5.14
CA ILE A 3 9.58 7.67 -4.15
C ILE A 3 10.63 6.80 -3.47
N PHE A 4 10.71 6.90 -2.15
CA PHE A 4 11.58 6.10 -1.31
C PHE A 4 10.71 5.12 -0.51
N LEU A 5 10.75 3.86 -0.92
CA LEU A 5 9.92 2.80 -0.36
C LEU A 5 10.75 1.89 0.55
N SER A 6 10.22 1.59 1.72
CA SER A 6 10.81 0.64 2.65
C SER A 6 9.77 -0.42 3.02
N LEU A 7 10.15 -1.69 2.85
CA LEU A 7 9.34 -2.82 3.32
C LEU A 7 9.99 -3.37 4.60
N GLU A 8 9.26 -3.33 5.70
CA GLU A 8 9.70 -3.86 6.99
C GLU A 8 8.93 -5.12 7.35
N GLY A 9 9.57 -6.02 8.12
CA GLY A 9 8.96 -7.28 8.54
C GLY A 9 9.39 -8.43 7.63
N ARG A 10 8.73 -9.57 7.82
CA ARG A 10 9.08 -10.81 7.09
C ARG A 10 8.21 -10.95 5.83
N TRP A 11 8.54 -10.16 4.82
CA TRP A 11 7.83 -10.20 3.57
C TRP A 11 8.20 -11.45 2.76
N PRO A 12 7.22 -12.32 2.42
CA PRO A 12 7.46 -13.32 1.40
C PRO A 12 7.54 -12.61 0.05
N LYS A 13 8.40 -13.06 -0.85
CA LYS A 13 8.51 -12.45 -2.19
C LYS A 13 8.70 -10.92 -2.14
N ALA A 14 9.61 -10.46 -1.27
CA ALA A 14 9.79 -9.02 -1.01
C ALA A 14 10.01 -8.21 -2.29
N ASN A 15 10.82 -8.72 -3.22
CA ASN A 15 11.10 -8.02 -4.48
C ASN A 15 9.84 -7.82 -5.33
N LEU A 16 8.96 -8.82 -5.34
CA LEU A 16 7.71 -8.76 -6.10
C LEU A 16 6.75 -7.73 -5.50
N TYR A 17 6.60 -7.72 -4.18
CA TYR A 17 5.78 -6.72 -3.51
C TYR A 17 6.36 -5.31 -3.63
N SER A 18 7.68 -5.17 -3.54
CA SER A 18 8.34 -3.88 -3.73
C SER A 18 8.05 -3.32 -5.13
N GLN A 19 8.22 -4.14 -6.16
CA GLN A 19 7.95 -3.72 -7.54
C GLN A 19 6.47 -3.35 -7.73
N PHE A 20 5.58 -4.13 -7.16
CA PHE A 20 4.14 -3.86 -7.19
C PHE A 20 3.82 -2.49 -6.59
N CYS A 21 4.39 -2.18 -5.43
CA CYS A 21 4.18 -0.88 -4.78
C CYS A 21 4.71 0.28 -5.63
N TYR A 22 5.92 0.15 -6.17
CA TYR A 22 6.49 1.17 -7.04
C TYR A 22 5.63 1.39 -8.29
N ASP A 23 5.18 0.30 -8.92
CA ASP A 23 4.36 0.39 -10.14
C ASP A 23 3.06 1.16 -9.86
N ILE A 24 2.40 0.86 -8.76
CA ILE A 24 1.18 1.56 -8.37
C ILE A 24 1.46 3.04 -8.08
N LEU A 25 2.45 3.33 -7.24
CA LEU A 25 2.72 4.69 -6.81
C LEU A 25 3.15 5.58 -7.99
N TYR A 26 3.97 5.06 -8.90
CA TYR A 26 4.36 5.82 -10.10
C TYR A 26 3.21 6.01 -11.09
N ASP A 27 2.20 5.13 -11.06
CA ASP A 27 1.00 5.30 -11.88
C ASP A 27 0.08 6.39 -11.32
N ILE A 28 -0.20 6.35 -10.00
CA ILE A 28 -1.25 7.18 -9.42
C ILE A 28 -0.76 8.53 -8.89
N LEU A 29 0.52 8.67 -8.55
CA LEU A 29 1.04 9.94 -8.04
C LEU A 29 1.34 10.92 -9.17
N PRO A 30 1.13 12.23 -8.91
CA PRO A 30 1.43 13.24 -9.93
C PRO A 30 2.93 13.33 -10.18
N ASP A 31 3.31 13.82 -11.38
CA ASP A 31 4.70 14.03 -11.74
C ASP A 31 5.16 15.39 -11.18
N GLU A 32 5.69 15.36 -9.98
CA GLU A 32 6.20 16.51 -9.26
C GLU A 32 7.65 16.28 -8.84
N ASP A 33 8.43 17.35 -8.77
CA ASP A 33 9.83 17.28 -8.33
C ASP A 33 9.90 17.41 -6.80
N ARG A 34 9.59 16.35 -6.11
CA ARG A 34 9.72 16.26 -4.65
C ARG A 34 9.90 14.83 -4.20
N ASP A 35 10.41 14.66 -2.99
CA ASP A 35 10.67 13.37 -2.37
C ASP A 35 9.49 12.98 -1.47
N VAL A 36 9.08 11.71 -1.55
CA VAL A 36 8.11 11.12 -0.64
C VAL A 36 8.63 9.80 -0.10
N PHE A 37 8.36 9.55 1.16
CA PHE A 37 8.81 8.36 1.87
C PHE A 37 7.59 7.52 2.25
N VAL A 38 7.62 6.25 1.85
CA VAL A 38 6.54 5.31 2.12
C VAL A 38 7.13 4.09 2.83
N ASP A 39 6.78 3.93 4.10
CA ASP A 39 7.23 2.80 4.92
C ASP A 39 6.07 1.83 5.11
N ILE A 40 6.28 0.58 4.74
CA ILE A 40 5.25 -0.46 4.79
C ILE A 40 5.74 -1.61 5.67
N LYS A 41 5.03 -1.86 6.76
CA LYS A 41 5.36 -2.92 7.70
C LYS A 41 4.35 -4.06 7.59
N LEU A 42 4.87 -5.27 7.38
CA LEU A 42 4.07 -6.48 7.45
C LEU A 42 4.08 -7.01 8.89
N THR A 43 2.90 -7.22 9.45
CA THR A 43 2.74 -7.76 10.81
C THR A 43 1.94 -9.05 10.76
N HIS A 44 2.01 -9.84 11.83
CA HIS A 44 1.22 -11.08 11.92
C HIS A 44 -0.28 -10.76 11.90
N HIS A 45 -0.70 -9.82 12.74
CA HIS A 45 -2.05 -9.27 12.74
C HIS A 45 -1.95 -7.75 12.73
N ALA A 46 -2.87 -7.08 12.04
CA ALA A 46 -2.98 -5.64 12.10
C ALA A 46 -3.67 -5.22 13.40
N ASP A 47 -3.32 -4.03 13.87
CA ASP A 47 -4.03 -3.42 14.99
C ASP A 47 -5.51 -3.21 14.62
N GLN A 48 -6.39 -3.24 15.63
CA GLN A 48 -7.82 -2.99 15.46
C GLN A 48 -8.53 -3.97 14.52
N GLN A 49 -7.95 -5.15 14.32
CA GLN A 49 -8.53 -6.24 13.51
C GLN A 49 -8.80 -5.87 12.05
N ALA A 50 -8.17 -4.81 11.56
CA ALA A 50 -8.25 -4.46 10.14
C ALA A 50 -7.18 -5.19 9.33
N ALA A 51 -7.41 -5.34 8.02
CA ALA A 51 -6.40 -5.91 7.12
C ALA A 51 -5.15 -5.02 7.01
N GLY A 52 -5.32 -3.72 7.24
CA GLY A 52 -4.23 -2.77 7.26
C GLY A 52 -4.72 -1.37 7.58
N TYR A 53 -3.78 -0.45 7.72
CA TYR A 53 -4.09 0.97 7.83
C TYR A 53 -2.97 1.81 7.25
N CYS A 54 -3.31 3.07 6.96
CA CYS A 54 -2.38 4.04 6.41
C CYS A 54 -2.50 5.34 7.21
N ARG A 55 -1.36 5.95 7.52
CA ARG A 55 -1.31 7.26 8.18
C ARG A 55 -0.11 8.03 7.66
N GLY A 56 -0.15 9.34 7.78
CA GLY A 56 0.98 10.15 7.36
C GLY A 56 0.58 11.56 7.00
N ASP A 57 1.44 12.20 6.23
CA ASP A 57 1.24 13.53 5.69
C ASP A 57 1.65 13.54 4.20
N ASP A 58 1.91 14.72 3.64
CA ASP A 58 2.23 14.84 2.22
C ASP A 58 3.66 14.43 1.86
N ASP A 59 4.54 14.23 2.85
CA ASP A 59 5.94 13.82 2.62
C ASP A 59 6.22 12.41 3.08
N GLU A 60 5.61 11.97 4.17
CA GLU A 60 5.89 10.68 4.81
C GLU A 60 4.60 9.93 5.06
N VAL A 61 4.53 8.69 4.61
CA VAL A 61 3.38 7.82 4.80
C VAL A 61 3.83 6.51 5.42
N TYR A 62 3.07 6.06 6.39
CA TYR A 62 3.30 4.80 7.07
C TYR A 62 2.10 3.89 6.86
N ILE A 63 2.38 2.67 6.38
CA ILE A 63 1.36 1.64 6.13
C ILE A 63 1.70 0.42 6.98
N GLN A 64 0.68 -0.17 7.60
CA GLN A 64 0.79 -1.45 8.26
C GLN A 64 -0.16 -2.42 7.57
N ILE A 65 0.34 -3.61 7.22
CA ILE A 65 -0.42 -4.65 6.53
C ILE A 65 -0.36 -5.93 7.35
N ALA A 66 -1.51 -6.57 7.55
CA ALA A 66 -1.60 -7.84 8.26
C ALA A 66 -1.32 -9.01 7.32
N ARG A 67 -0.51 -9.96 7.78
CA ARG A 67 -0.27 -11.22 7.08
C ARG A 67 -1.48 -12.15 7.15
N ASN A 68 -2.25 -12.06 8.24
CA ASN A 68 -3.33 -13.00 8.53
C ASN A 68 -4.62 -12.26 8.89
N SER A 69 -5.74 -12.89 8.54
CA SER A 69 -7.06 -12.55 9.06
C SER A 69 -7.39 -13.59 10.13
N CYS A 70 -7.41 -13.18 11.40
CA CYS A 70 -7.48 -14.10 12.54
C CYS A 70 -6.33 -15.11 12.43
N ASP A 71 -6.61 -16.42 12.35
CA ASP A 71 -5.59 -17.45 12.28
C ASP A 71 -5.36 -17.98 10.86
N VAL A 72 -5.95 -17.33 9.86
CA VAL A 72 -5.85 -17.74 8.46
C VAL A 72 -5.01 -16.75 7.68
N ALA A 73 -3.94 -17.23 7.04
CA ALA A 73 -3.09 -16.38 6.21
C ALA A 73 -3.84 -15.90 4.97
N TYR A 74 -3.67 -14.62 4.64
CA TYR A 74 -4.14 -14.11 3.36
C TYR A 74 -3.36 -14.77 2.22
N THR A 75 -4.04 -15.03 1.12
CA THR A 75 -3.37 -15.42 -0.13
C THR A 75 -2.53 -14.24 -0.63
N HIS A 76 -1.59 -14.50 -1.54
CA HIS A 76 -0.80 -13.43 -2.14
C HIS A 76 -1.68 -12.42 -2.89
N ASP A 77 -2.72 -12.89 -3.58
CA ASP A 77 -3.65 -11.99 -4.27
C ASP A 77 -4.43 -11.11 -3.29
N GLU A 78 -4.87 -11.68 -2.16
CA GLU A 78 -5.56 -10.92 -1.11
C GLU A 78 -4.63 -9.90 -0.47
N LEU A 79 -3.39 -10.30 -0.15
CA LEU A 79 -2.41 -9.42 0.45
C LEU A 79 -2.05 -8.26 -0.50
N ALA A 80 -1.87 -8.56 -1.79
CA ALA A 80 -1.61 -7.52 -2.79
C ALA A 80 -2.77 -6.54 -2.89
N ARG A 81 -4.02 -7.03 -2.90
CA ARG A 81 -5.21 -6.16 -2.96
C ARG A 81 -5.32 -5.27 -1.72
N ASN A 82 -5.10 -5.84 -0.54
CA ASN A 82 -5.09 -5.07 0.70
C ASN A 82 -4.02 -3.99 0.69
N LEU A 83 -2.84 -4.32 0.15
CA LEU A 83 -1.75 -3.36 -0.01
C LEU A 83 -2.11 -2.25 -1.00
N ALA A 84 -2.71 -2.59 -2.14
CA ALA A 84 -3.19 -1.60 -3.12
C ALA A 84 -4.18 -0.63 -2.48
N HIS A 85 -5.10 -1.13 -1.65
CA HIS A 85 -6.06 -0.32 -0.90
C HIS A 85 -5.34 0.75 -0.06
N GLU A 86 -4.33 0.34 0.71
CA GLU A 86 -3.58 1.28 1.56
C GLU A 86 -2.71 2.24 0.73
N LEU A 87 -2.20 1.80 -0.42
CA LEU A 87 -1.45 2.69 -1.31
C LEU A 87 -2.34 3.79 -1.91
N ILE A 88 -3.61 3.53 -2.12
CA ILE A 88 -4.56 4.57 -2.53
C ILE A 88 -4.74 5.60 -1.41
N HIS A 89 -4.81 5.16 -0.15
CA HIS A 89 -4.81 6.10 0.98
C HIS A 89 -3.50 6.89 1.06
N ALA A 90 -2.36 6.26 0.76
CA ALA A 90 -1.08 6.97 0.66
C ALA A 90 -1.15 8.08 -0.39
N TYR A 91 -1.72 7.80 -1.55
CA TYR A 91 -1.97 8.81 -2.58
C TYR A 91 -2.79 9.98 -2.03
N GLN A 92 -3.84 9.68 -1.26
CA GLN A 92 -4.70 10.73 -0.69
C GLN A 92 -3.92 11.62 0.28
N PHE A 93 -3.06 11.07 1.13
CA PHE A 93 -2.18 11.84 2.00
C PHE A 93 -1.18 12.68 1.22
N ILE A 94 -0.48 12.07 0.28
CA ILE A 94 0.61 12.72 -0.48
C ILE A 94 0.07 13.85 -1.35
N THR A 95 -1.09 13.69 -1.94
CA THR A 95 -1.72 14.73 -2.78
C THR A 95 -2.58 15.70 -1.97
N ASN A 96 -2.64 15.51 -0.65
CA ASN A 96 -3.46 16.33 0.25
C ASN A 96 -4.94 16.31 -0.14
N SER A 97 -5.39 15.15 -0.61
CA SER A 97 -6.80 14.90 -0.97
C SER A 97 -7.57 14.40 0.25
N PRO A 98 -8.89 14.58 0.30
CA PRO A 98 -9.70 14.01 1.38
C PRO A 98 -9.59 12.49 1.40
N LYS A 99 -9.50 11.91 2.60
CA LYS A 99 -9.51 10.45 2.75
C LYS A 99 -10.85 9.90 2.28
N SER A 100 -10.81 8.90 1.39
CA SER A 100 -12.01 8.29 0.82
C SER A 100 -11.87 6.77 0.75
N GLU A 101 -12.67 6.07 1.55
CA GLU A 101 -12.78 4.61 1.49
C GLU A 101 -13.44 4.17 0.18
N THR A 102 -14.40 4.95 -0.31
CA THR A 102 -15.07 4.66 -1.59
C THR A 102 -14.06 4.63 -2.74
N GLU A 103 -13.15 5.59 -2.80
CA GLU A 103 -12.10 5.62 -3.80
C GLU A 103 -11.17 4.42 -3.66
N ALA A 104 -10.75 4.10 -2.43
CA ALA A 104 -9.83 2.99 -2.18
C ALA A 104 -10.48 1.65 -2.58
N TYR A 105 -11.71 1.40 -2.18
CA TYR A 105 -12.42 0.17 -2.59
C TYR A 105 -12.69 0.13 -4.09
N GLY A 106 -12.95 1.28 -4.70
CA GLY A 106 -13.23 1.34 -6.14
C GLY A 106 -12.02 1.08 -7.03
N LYS A 107 -10.82 1.38 -6.54
CA LYS A 107 -9.58 1.29 -7.34
C LYS A 107 -8.68 0.11 -7.01
N GLU A 108 -8.85 -0.51 -5.83
CA GLU A 108 -7.94 -1.56 -5.37
C GLU A 108 -7.86 -2.75 -6.32
N ASN A 109 -8.99 -3.21 -6.83
CA ASN A 109 -9.02 -4.36 -7.75
C ASN A 109 -8.41 -4.01 -9.11
N ILE A 110 -8.69 -2.82 -9.62
CA ILE A 110 -8.17 -2.35 -10.90
C ILE A 110 -6.64 -2.31 -10.87
N LEU A 111 -6.07 -1.73 -9.81
CA LEU A 111 -4.62 -1.63 -9.66
C LEU A 111 -3.98 -2.99 -9.42
N THR A 112 -4.62 -3.86 -8.64
CA THR A 112 -4.12 -5.20 -8.38
C THR A 112 -4.08 -6.02 -9.68
N GLU A 113 -5.15 -6.01 -10.46
CA GLU A 113 -5.18 -6.71 -11.76
C GLU A 113 -4.13 -6.17 -12.72
N LYS A 114 -3.89 -4.87 -12.71
CA LYS A 114 -2.95 -4.23 -13.63
C LYS A 114 -1.50 -4.58 -13.32
N TYR A 115 -1.13 -4.66 -12.06
CA TYR A 115 0.27 -4.72 -11.66
C TYR A 115 0.70 -5.99 -10.94
N TRP A 116 -0.21 -6.72 -10.28
CA TRP A 116 0.18 -7.90 -9.51
C TRP A 116 0.45 -9.09 -10.43
N GLY A 117 1.60 -9.71 -10.22
CA GLY A 117 1.98 -10.91 -10.99
C GLY A 117 2.46 -10.64 -12.42
N LYS A 118 2.76 -9.39 -12.74
CA LYS A 118 3.18 -8.99 -14.09
C LYS A 118 4.70 -8.91 -14.26
#